data_2c73aaa8dde263d687b117be920e3d03
#
_entry.id   2c73aaa8dde263d687b117be920e3d03
#
_cell.length_a   1.000
_cell.length_b   1.000
_cell.length_c   1.000
_cell.angle_alpha   90.00
_cell.angle_beta   90.00
_cell.angle_gamma   90.00
#
_symmetry.space_group_name_H-M   'P 1'
#
loop_
_entity.id
_entity.type
_entity.pdbx_description
1 polymer ?
#
loop_
_entity_poly.entity_id
_entity_poly.type
_entity_poly.pdbx_seq_one_letter_code
_entity_poly.pdbx_strand_id
1 'polypeptide(L)'
;MPFGKHFICLDTGPVSFFSNPYTNPDDGINMALKAMGWGCNNHRGGDAASALFALREAVVHGPVLAGPLNMGYLSYNPDYTALNGADHFLVVLAVDEDKGMVLLHDPAGYPAVLLPLEDFIEAWRGEGIEYINQPFVFRSHFRHVEDVSRADMVARTIGMLHDQIKNNAMFPGSSGGVSALRLTLEAVEDVLPSVVNDLAGFTFPLAARRYLDARDFLAEAGLVDAAGIMEQQALLAGKAQYPAAHGNWKEVILVLEKFIDLEDQLTKSFEALA
;
A
#
# COMPACT_ATOMS: atom_id res chain seq x y z
N MET A 1 5.44 -0.41 5.38
CA MET A 1 5.50 -1.34 4.25
C MET A 1 6.92 -1.51 3.84
N PRO A 2 7.37 -2.72 3.54
CA PRO A 2 8.70 -2.86 2.96
C PRO A 2 8.74 -2.09 1.66
N PHE A 3 9.82 -1.39 1.43
CA PHE A 3 10.06 -0.61 0.23
C PHE A 3 10.21 -1.60 -0.91
N GLY A 4 9.21 -1.70 -1.76
CA GLY A 4 9.23 -2.61 -2.87
C GLY A 4 10.12 -2.08 -3.98
N LYS A 5 10.65 -2.99 -4.77
CA LYS A 5 11.12 -2.70 -6.11
C LYS A 5 9.92 -2.38 -7.00
N HIS A 6 10.19 -1.74 -8.12
CA HIS A 6 9.19 -1.56 -9.16
C HIS A 6 8.72 -2.91 -9.71
N PHE A 7 7.42 -3.04 -9.86
CA PHE A 7 6.79 -4.22 -10.46
C PHE A 7 5.82 -3.80 -11.55
N ILE A 8 5.74 -4.61 -12.57
CA ILE A 8 4.67 -4.58 -13.57
C ILE A 8 4.16 -6.01 -13.76
N CYS A 9 2.86 -6.19 -13.80
CA CYS A 9 2.21 -7.43 -14.21
C CYS A 9 1.62 -7.21 -15.60
N LEU A 10 2.21 -7.83 -16.61
CA LEU A 10 1.82 -7.64 -18.01
C LEU A 10 0.43 -8.21 -18.32
N ASP A 11 0.03 -9.28 -17.62
CA ASP A 11 -1.25 -9.95 -17.85
C ASP A 11 -2.45 -9.15 -17.30
N THR A 12 -2.25 -8.42 -16.20
CA THR A 12 -3.31 -7.63 -15.54
C THR A 12 -3.12 -6.12 -15.72
N GLY A 13 -1.94 -5.69 -16.14
CA GLY A 13 -1.58 -4.30 -16.37
C GLY A 13 -1.23 -3.46 -15.12
N PRO A 14 -1.32 -3.95 -13.86
CA PRO A 14 -1.01 -3.11 -12.71
C PRO A 14 0.47 -2.75 -12.68
N VAL A 15 0.75 -1.49 -12.34
CA VAL A 15 2.10 -0.96 -12.12
C VAL A 15 2.24 -0.57 -10.66
N SER A 16 3.22 -1.14 -9.98
CA SER A 16 3.52 -0.80 -8.59
C SER A 16 4.98 -0.41 -8.43
N PHE A 17 5.24 0.77 -7.87
CA PHE A 17 6.60 1.25 -7.62
C PHE A 17 7.12 0.89 -6.21
N PHE A 18 6.40 0.11 -5.43
CA PHE A 18 6.71 -0.09 -4.02
C PHE A 18 6.31 -1.45 -3.43
N SER A 19 5.69 -2.33 -4.19
CA SER A 19 5.32 -3.66 -3.68
C SER A 19 5.22 -4.71 -4.79
N ASN A 20 5.43 -5.96 -4.39
CA ASN A 20 5.15 -7.11 -5.23
C ASN A 20 3.62 -7.23 -5.41
N PRO A 21 3.10 -7.36 -6.64
CA PRO A 21 1.67 -7.48 -6.91
C PRO A 21 1.01 -8.71 -6.29
N TYR A 22 1.79 -9.73 -5.92
CA TYR A 22 1.30 -10.94 -5.25
C TYR A 22 1.35 -10.89 -3.72
N THR A 23 1.87 -9.81 -3.14
CA THR A 23 1.85 -9.60 -1.69
C THR A 23 0.64 -8.76 -1.34
N ASN A 24 -0.35 -9.36 -0.69
CA ASN A 24 -1.52 -8.62 -0.27
C ASN A 24 -1.19 -7.67 0.91
N PRO A 25 -1.99 -6.61 1.13
CA PRO A 25 -1.75 -5.67 2.22
C PRO A 25 -1.79 -6.30 3.62
N ASP A 26 -2.53 -7.40 3.80
CA ASP A 26 -2.56 -8.16 5.05
C ASP A 26 -1.18 -8.69 5.45
N ASP A 27 -0.42 -9.20 4.48
CA ASP A 27 0.95 -9.67 4.72
C ASP A 27 1.87 -8.52 5.11
N GLY A 28 1.73 -7.37 4.44
CA GLY A 28 2.47 -6.16 4.78
C GLY A 28 2.19 -5.68 6.21
N ILE A 29 0.92 -5.71 6.66
CA ILE A 29 0.54 -5.36 8.03
C ILE A 29 1.14 -6.36 9.03
N ASN A 30 1.07 -7.67 8.75
CA ASN A 30 1.62 -8.71 9.62
C ASN A 30 3.15 -8.59 9.73
N MET A 31 3.84 -8.28 8.63
CA MET A 31 5.28 -8.02 8.62
C MET A 31 5.64 -6.80 9.48
N ALA A 32 4.89 -5.71 9.36
CA ALA A 32 5.11 -4.51 10.16
C ALA A 32 4.91 -4.77 11.66
N LEU A 33 3.83 -5.45 12.04
CA LEU A 33 3.58 -5.84 13.44
C LEU A 33 4.72 -6.69 14.00
N LYS A 34 5.16 -7.70 13.24
CA LYS A 34 6.28 -8.56 13.63
C LYS A 34 7.58 -7.78 13.79
N ALA A 35 7.90 -6.88 12.86
CA ALA A 35 9.11 -6.06 12.94
C ALA A 35 9.14 -5.20 14.21
N MET A 36 7.99 -4.66 14.60
CA MET A 36 7.83 -3.79 15.76
C MET A 36 7.63 -4.55 17.09
N GLY A 37 7.51 -5.87 17.08
CA GLY A 37 7.21 -6.65 18.30
C GLY A 37 5.76 -6.51 18.78
N TRP A 38 4.83 -6.21 17.88
CA TRP A 38 3.41 -6.10 18.19
C TRP A 38 2.62 -7.33 17.75
N GLY A 39 1.56 -7.64 18.49
CA GLY A 39 0.54 -8.62 18.14
C GLY A 39 -0.85 -8.01 18.19
N CYS A 40 -1.82 -8.69 17.59
CA CYS A 40 -3.22 -8.29 17.63
C CYS A 40 -4.13 -9.53 17.58
N ASN A 41 -5.42 -9.33 17.88
CA ASN A 41 -6.44 -10.31 17.62
C ASN A 41 -6.95 -10.10 16.17
N ASN A 42 -7.17 -11.20 15.44
CA ASN A 42 -7.72 -11.18 14.10
C ASN A 42 -9.11 -11.76 14.09
N HIS A 43 -10.06 -11.06 13.48
CA HIS A 43 -11.40 -11.55 13.17
C HIS A 43 -11.55 -11.70 11.66
N ARG A 44 -12.19 -12.78 11.22
CA ARG A 44 -12.44 -13.06 9.79
C ARG A 44 -13.73 -13.87 9.64
N GLY A 45 -14.52 -13.51 8.62
CA GLY A 45 -15.72 -14.28 8.25
C GLY A 45 -16.91 -14.08 9.19
N GLY A 46 -17.88 -14.98 9.09
CA GLY A 46 -19.16 -14.89 9.76
C GLY A 46 -20.23 -14.15 8.94
N ASP A 47 -21.39 -13.90 9.55
CA ASP A 47 -22.41 -13.01 9.02
C ASP A 47 -22.23 -11.57 9.53
N ALA A 48 -22.92 -10.63 8.88
CA ALA A 48 -22.80 -9.20 9.20
C ALA A 48 -23.17 -8.88 10.66
N ALA A 49 -24.18 -9.55 11.22
CA ALA A 49 -24.65 -9.27 12.58
C ALA A 49 -23.63 -9.74 13.64
N SER A 50 -23.09 -10.94 13.48
CA SER A 50 -22.05 -11.47 14.38
C SER A 50 -20.74 -10.69 14.25
N ALA A 51 -20.35 -10.28 13.05
CA ALA A 51 -19.17 -9.48 12.81
C ALA A 51 -19.29 -8.06 13.41
N LEU A 52 -20.45 -7.42 13.23
CA LEU A 52 -20.75 -6.12 13.82
C LEU A 52 -20.74 -6.16 15.36
N PHE A 53 -21.33 -7.20 15.95
CA PHE A 53 -21.26 -7.41 17.39
C PHE A 53 -19.82 -7.51 17.87
N ALA A 54 -19.00 -8.34 17.20
CA ALA A 54 -17.58 -8.49 17.56
C ALA A 54 -16.76 -7.20 17.37
N LEU A 55 -17.07 -6.40 16.34
CA LEU A 55 -16.43 -5.10 16.10
C LEU A 55 -16.75 -4.11 17.23
N ARG A 56 -18.02 -4.05 17.66
CA ARG A 56 -18.46 -3.18 18.76
C ARG A 56 -17.77 -3.52 20.06
N GLU A 57 -17.72 -4.80 20.39
CA GLU A 57 -16.98 -5.28 21.58
C GLU A 57 -15.49 -4.87 21.50
N ALA A 58 -14.88 -5.02 20.31
CA ALA A 58 -13.47 -4.69 20.11
C ALA A 58 -13.17 -3.20 20.24
N VAL A 59 -14.02 -2.34 19.68
CA VAL A 59 -13.85 -0.87 19.67
C VAL A 59 -13.89 -0.27 21.07
N VAL A 60 -14.60 -0.87 22.03
CA VAL A 60 -14.59 -0.44 23.45
C VAL A 60 -13.18 -0.49 24.06
N HIS A 61 -12.33 -1.37 23.56
CA HIS A 61 -10.96 -1.56 24.04
C HIS A 61 -9.91 -0.75 23.27
N GLY A 62 -10.31 0.01 22.26
CA GLY A 62 -9.43 0.86 21.47
C GLY A 62 -9.73 0.80 19.97
N PRO A 63 -8.99 1.57 19.17
CA PRO A 63 -9.16 1.60 17.74
C PRO A 63 -9.00 0.22 17.09
N VAL A 64 -9.82 -0.05 16.06
CA VAL A 64 -9.83 -1.31 15.30
C VAL A 64 -9.43 -1.05 13.86
N LEU A 65 -8.46 -1.80 13.35
CA LEU A 65 -8.08 -1.75 11.93
C LEU A 65 -9.01 -2.69 11.16
N ALA A 66 -9.96 -2.13 10.43
CA ALA A 66 -10.87 -2.86 9.55
C ALA A 66 -10.32 -2.88 8.11
N GLY A 67 -10.50 -3.99 7.43
CA GLY A 67 -10.12 -4.16 6.04
C GLY A 67 -9.51 -5.53 5.74
N PRO A 68 -9.46 -5.86 4.43
CA PRO A 68 -9.79 -4.94 3.33
C PRO A 68 -11.30 -4.66 3.19
N LEU A 69 -11.62 -3.41 2.78
CA LEU A 69 -12.98 -2.96 2.46
C LEU A 69 -13.03 -2.54 0.99
N ASN A 70 -14.18 -2.71 0.34
CA ASN A 70 -14.40 -2.19 -1.01
C ASN A 70 -14.63 -0.67 -0.98
N MET A 71 -13.74 0.11 -1.60
CA MET A 71 -13.82 1.56 -1.66
C MET A 71 -15.09 2.08 -2.33
N GLY A 72 -15.75 1.26 -3.17
CA GLY A 72 -16.98 1.61 -3.86
C GLY A 72 -18.19 1.89 -2.96
N TYR A 73 -18.06 1.67 -1.65
CA TYR A 73 -19.09 1.97 -0.63
C TYR A 73 -18.63 3.02 0.39
N LEU A 74 -17.44 3.60 0.25
CA LEU A 74 -16.95 4.64 1.16
C LEU A 74 -17.52 6.00 0.80
N SER A 75 -18.82 6.20 1.01
CA SER A 75 -19.65 7.31 0.50
C SER A 75 -19.27 8.71 1.00
N TYR A 76 -18.36 8.82 1.97
CA TYR A 76 -17.73 10.10 2.32
C TYR A 76 -16.72 10.62 1.28
N ASN A 77 -16.21 9.74 0.41
CA ASN A 77 -15.33 10.12 -0.68
C ASN A 77 -16.18 10.47 -1.92
N PRO A 78 -16.07 11.68 -2.49
CA PRO A 78 -16.88 12.08 -3.66
C PRO A 78 -16.78 11.15 -4.86
N ASP A 79 -15.62 10.50 -5.03
CA ASP A 79 -15.31 9.63 -6.17
C ASP A 79 -15.50 8.13 -5.88
N TYR A 80 -16.14 7.78 -4.76
CA TYR A 80 -16.21 6.39 -4.27
C TYR A 80 -16.75 5.40 -5.30
N THR A 81 -17.75 5.76 -6.11
CA THR A 81 -18.34 4.87 -7.10
C THR A 81 -17.35 4.44 -8.20
N ALA A 82 -16.38 5.32 -8.53
CA ALA A 82 -15.32 5.02 -9.49
C ALA A 82 -14.25 4.08 -8.90
N LEU A 83 -14.23 3.89 -7.58
CA LEU A 83 -13.28 3.07 -6.86
C LEU A 83 -13.83 1.68 -6.49
N ASN A 84 -14.96 1.29 -7.08
CA ASN A 84 -15.57 -0.01 -6.80
C ASN A 84 -14.63 -1.17 -7.18
N GLY A 85 -14.43 -2.08 -6.24
CA GLY A 85 -13.48 -3.20 -6.36
C GLY A 85 -12.06 -2.89 -5.87
N ALA A 86 -11.72 -1.61 -5.64
CA ALA A 86 -10.45 -1.26 -5.01
C ALA A 86 -10.50 -1.56 -3.50
N ASP A 87 -9.42 -2.16 -2.98
CA ASP A 87 -9.29 -2.49 -1.57
C ASP A 87 -8.82 -1.30 -0.73
N HIS A 88 -9.29 -1.26 0.51
CA HIS A 88 -8.89 -0.24 1.47
C HIS A 88 -8.83 -0.75 2.90
N PHE A 89 -8.03 -0.08 3.72
CA PHE A 89 -7.94 -0.32 5.18
C PHE A 89 -8.17 0.99 5.91
N LEU A 90 -8.99 0.95 6.95
CA LEU A 90 -9.30 2.12 7.77
C LEU A 90 -9.40 1.76 9.24
N VAL A 91 -9.32 2.78 10.10
CA VAL A 91 -9.38 2.62 11.54
C VAL A 91 -10.77 3.00 12.04
N VAL A 92 -11.51 2.02 12.58
CA VAL A 92 -12.79 2.25 13.24
C VAL A 92 -12.53 2.75 14.66
N LEU A 93 -13.15 3.88 15.01
CA LEU A 93 -13.04 4.54 16.32
C LEU A 93 -14.28 4.34 17.17
N ALA A 94 -15.46 4.32 16.55
CA ALA A 94 -16.74 4.10 17.24
C ALA A 94 -17.80 3.60 16.25
N VAL A 95 -18.77 2.86 16.79
CA VAL A 95 -20.00 2.45 16.07
C VAL A 95 -21.20 2.97 16.88
N ASP A 96 -22.06 3.79 16.26
CA ASP A 96 -23.26 4.36 16.82
C ASP A 96 -24.48 3.77 16.07
N GLU A 97 -25.04 2.68 16.59
CA GLU A 97 -26.17 2.00 15.95
C GLU A 97 -27.45 2.84 16.04
N ASP A 98 -27.64 3.63 17.12
CA ASP A 98 -28.83 4.45 17.28
C ASP A 98 -28.90 5.53 16.20
N LYS A 99 -27.75 6.03 15.78
CA LYS A 99 -27.64 6.99 14.68
C LYS A 99 -27.37 6.32 13.33
N GLY A 100 -27.09 5.01 13.29
CA GLY A 100 -26.72 4.29 12.07
C GLY A 100 -25.40 4.78 11.45
N MET A 101 -24.38 5.11 12.27
CA MET A 101 -23.14 5.71 11.82
C MET A 101 -21.91 5.02 12.40
N VAL A 102 -20.83 5.03 11.63
CA VAL A 102 -19.49 4.62 12.07
C VAL A 102 -18.55 5.81 12.00
N LEU A 103 -17.83 6.07 13.08
CA LEU A 103 -16.74 7.06 13.11
C LEU A 103 -15.43 6.35 12.80
N LEU A 104 -14.67 6.88 11.84
CA LEU A 104 -13.44 6.25 11.38
C LEU A 104 -12.35 7.26 10.99
N HIS A 105 -11.12 6.77 10.94
CA HIS A 105 -10.00 7.44 10.27
C HIS A 105 -9.64 6.69 9.00
N ASP A 106 -9.58 7.42 7.89
CA ASP A 106 -9.09 6.92 6.61
C ASP A 106 -7.74 7.54 6.29
N PRO A 107 -6.68 6.72 6.05
CA PRO A 107 -5.35 7.21 5.73
C PRO A 107 -5.28 7.93 4.37
N ALA A 108 -6.31 7.84 3.53
CA ALA A 108 -6.39 8.59 2.27
C ALA A 108 -6.70 10.09 2.45
N GLY A 109 -6.75 10.58 3.70
CA GLY A 109 -6.89 12.00 4.01
C GLY A 109 -8.24 12.39 4.63
N TYR A 110 -9.01 11.43 5.15
CA TYR A 110 -10.29 11.67 5.82
C TYR A 110 -10.23 11.32 7.31
N PRO A 111 -9.62 12.18 8.17
CA PRO A 111 -9.57 11.94 9.60
C PRO A 111 -10.94 12.20 10.25
N ALA A 112 -11.33 11.36 11.21
CA ALA A 112 -12.56 11.49 12.00
C ALA A 112 -13.84 11.67 11.15
N VAL A 113 -13.93 10.93 10.05
CA VAL A 113 -15.08 10.98 9.14
C VAL A 113 -16.18 10.03 9.60
N LEU A 114 -17.42 10.40 9.30
CA LEU A 114 -18.60 9.55 9.53
C LEU A 114 -18.97 8.82 8.24
N LEU A 115 -19.29 7.53 8.37
CA LEU A 115 -19.83 6.70 7.29
C LEU A 115 -21.14 6.07 7.77
N PRO A 116 -22.22 6.06 6.96
CA PRO A 116 -23.41 5.27 7.28
C PRO A 116 -23.08 3.82 7.56
N LEU A 117 -23.70 3.25 8.60
CA LEU A 117 -23.41 1.86 9.02
C LEU A 117 -23.72 0.86 7.91
N GLU A 118 -24.76 1.10 7.11
CA GLU A 118 -25.12 0.24 5.97
C GLU A 118 -24.01 0.25 4.92
N ASP A 119 -23.49 1.42 4.54
CA ASP A 119 -22.38 1.57 3.59
C ASP A 119 -21.12 0.90 4.12
N PHE A 120 -20.83 1.06 5.43
CA PHE A 120 -19.71 0.39 6.08
C PHE A 120 -19.81 -1.14 5.99
N ILE A 121 -20.98 -1.72 6.28
CA ILE A 121 -21.22 -3.17 6.20
C ILE A 121 -21.02 -3.66 4.78
N GLU A 122 -21.54 -2.97 3.78
CA GLU A 122 -21.37 -3.36 2.37
C GLU A 122 -19.90 -3.26 1.93
N ALA A 123 -19.21 -2.18 2.28
CA ALA A 123 -17.76 -2.07 2.05
C ALA A 123 -17.00 -3.24 2.69
N TRP A 124 -17.36 -3.60 3.92
CA TRP A 124 -16.65 -4.58 4.74
C TRP A 124 -16.92 -6.04 4.34
N ARG A 125 -17.95 -6.31 3.55
CA ARG A 125 -18.12 -7.59 2.84
C ARG A 125 -16.95 -7.89 1.93
N GLY A 126 -16.33 -6.86 1.38
CA GLY A 126 -15.19 -6.97 0.49
C GLY A 126 -15.52 -7.55 -0.87
N GLU A 127 -16.80 -7.57 -1.26
CA GLU A 127 -17.21 -8.06 -2.57
C GLU A 127 -16.54 -7.27 -3.70
N GLY A 128 -16.01 -7.97 -4.70
CA GLY A 128 -15.28 -7.36 -5.82
C GLY A 128 -13.78 -7.20 -5.59
N ILE A 129 -13.25 -7.48 -4.40
CA ILE A 129 -11.81 -7.49 -4.13
C ILE A 129 -11.26 -8.90 -4.38
N GLU A 130 -10.39 -9.05 -5.37
CA GLU A 130 -9.99 -10.35 -5.92
C GLU A 130 -9.29 -11.29 -4.93
N TYR A 131 -8.50 -10.76 -3.99
CA TYR A 131 -7.71 -11.58 -3.06
C TYR A 131 -8.42 -11.93 -1.75
N ILE A 132 -9.63 -11.43 -1.52
CA ILE A 132 -10.42 -11.72 -0.32
C ILE A 132 -11.03 -13.10 -0.42
N ASN A 133 -10.80 -13.91 0.61
CA ASN A 133 -11.41 -15.24 0.76
C ASN A 133 -12.43 -15.33 1.91
N GLN A 134 -12.51 -14.30 2.76
CA GLN A 134 -13.44 -14.18 3.88
C GLN A 134 -13.86 -12.73 4.08
N PRO A 135 -15.17 -12.45 4.30
CA PRO A 135 -15.65 -11.11 4.59
C PRO A 135 -15.31 -10.67 6.03
N PHE A 136 -15.60 -9.43 6.35
CA PHE A 136 -15.61 -8.88 7.70
C PHE A 136 -14.30 -9.05 8.45
N VAL A 137 -13.19 -8.74 7.78
CA VAL A 137 -11.86 -8.84 8.37
C VAL A 137 -11.54 -7.60 9.22
N PHE A 138 -11.07 -7.80 10.46
CA PHE A 138 -10.52 -6.73 11.26
C PHE A 138 -9.44 -7.21 12.24
N ARG A 139 -8.60 -6.27 12.69
CA ARG A 139 -7.59 -6.45 13.72
C ARG A 139 -7.86 -5.53 14.90
N SER A 140 -7.75 -6.07 16.09
CA SER A 140 -8.02 -5.36 17.33
C SER A 140 -7.09 -5.79 18.45
N HIS A 141 -7.19 -5.16 19.63
CA HIS A 141 -6.41 -5.52 20.83
C HIS A 141 -4.91 -5.56 20.52
N PHE A 142 -4.42 -4.51 19.84
CA PHE A 142 -3.00 -4.36 19.56
C PHE A 142 -2.22 -4.27 20.88
N ARG A 143 -1.16 -5.08 21.00
CA ARG A 143 -0.35 -5.16 22.24
C ARG A 143 1.10 -5.47 21.93
N HIS A 144 1.99 -4.98 22.74
CA HIS A 144 3.37 -5.42 22.74
C HIS A 144 3.44 -6.91 23.14
N VAL A 145 4.11 -7.72 22.33
CA VAL A 145 4.37 -9.14 22.57
C VAL A 145 5.86 -9.43 22.73
N GLU A 146 6.70 -8.50 22.29
CA GLU A 146 8.15 -8.56 22.38
C GLU A 146 8.69 -7.14 22.51
N ASP A 147 9.64 -6.91 23.43
CA ASP A 147 10.38 -5.65 23.51
C ASP A 147 11.41 -5.59 22.38
N VAL A 148 11.12 -4.79 21.36
CA VAL A 148 11.98 -4.58 20.20
C VAL A 148 12.56 -3.17 20.29
N SER A 149 13.88 -3.09 20.36
CA SER A 149 14.54 -1.78 20.27
C SER A 149 14.36 -1.18 18.88
N ARG A 150 14.49 0.15 18.79
CA ARG A 150 14.44 0.84 17.49
C ARG A 150 15.49 0.29 16.53
N ALA A 151 16.70 0.00 17.01
CA ALA A 151 17.79 -0.57 16.21
C ALA A 151 17.43 -1.98 15.70
N ASP A 152 16.86 -2.84 16.55
CA ASP A 152 16.42 -4.18 16.12
C ASP A 152 15.29 -4.12 15.11
N MET A 153 14.33 -3.20 15.29
CA MET A 153 13.26 -2.99 14.33
C MET A 153 13.82 -2.57 12.96
N VAL A 154 14.77 -1.64 12.92
CA VAL A 154 15.46 -1.23 11.70
C VAL A 154 16.18 -2.43 11.07
N ALA A 155 16.96 -3.18 11.83
CA ALA A 155 17.68 -4.36 11.34
C ALA A 155 16.73 -5.42 10.75
N ARG A 156 15.61 -5.72 11.44
CA ARG A 156 14.57 -6.64 10.95
C ARG A 156 13.96 -6.16 9.64
N THR A 157 13.67 -4.87 9.53
CA THR A 157 13.06 -4.28 8.32
C THR A 157 14.03 -4.31 7.14
N ILE A 158 15.31 -4.02 7.36
CA ILE A 158 16.36 -4.13 6.33
C ILE A 158 16.51 -5.60 5.87
N GLY A 159 16.48 -6.57 6.78
CA GLY A 159 16.46 -7.99 6.43
C GLY A 159 15.28 -8.37 5.53
N MET A 160 14.07 -7.91 5.86
CA MET A 160 12.87 -8.12 5.04
C MET A 160 12.99 -7.48 3.64
N LEU A 161 13.59 -6.29 3.57
CA LEU A 161 13.85 -5.61 2.31
C LEU A 161 14.83 -6.41 1.43
N HIS A 162 15.90 -6.91 2.02
CA HIS A 162 16.87 -7.80 1.34
C HIS A 162 16.21 -9.04 0.76
N ASP A 163 15.36 -9.70 1.54
CA ASP A 163 14.64 -10.90 1.09
C ASP A 163 13.72 -10.57 -0.10
N GLN A 164 13.04 -9.43 -0.08
CA GLN A 164 12.22 -9.00 -1.21
C GLN A 164 13.04 -8.71 -2.46
N ILE A 165 14.22 -8.09 -2.31
CA ILE A 165 15.12 -7.81 -3.43
C ILE A 165 15.61 -9.10 -4.07
N LYS A 166 15.98 -10.11 -3.28
CA LYS A 166 16.45 -11.42 -3.77
C LYS A 166 15.34 -12.22 -4.46
N ASN A 167 14.12 -12.12 -3.97
CA ASN A 167 12.99 -12.94 -4.44
C ASN A 167 12.23 -12.33 -5.63
N ASN A 168 12.74 -11.27 -6.22
CA ASN A 168 12.07 -10.47 -7.26
C ASN A 168 11.77 -11.21 -8.58
N ALA A 169 12.51 -12.26 -8.90
CA ALA A 169 12.39 -12.99 -10.17
C ALA A 169 11.42 -14.17 -10.11
N MET A 170 10.68 -14.36 -9.01
CA MET A 170 9.99 -15.63 -8.73
C MET A 170 8.50 -15.66 -9.09
N PHE A 171 7.96 -14.59 -9.65
CA PHE A 171 6.53 -14.53 -9.93
C PHE A 171 6.25 -14.59 -11.45
N PRO A 172 5.59 -15.64 -11.94
CA PRO A 172 5.21 -15.75 -13.35
C PRO A 172 4.37 -14.55 -13.81
N GLY A 173 4.66 -14.03 -14.99
CA GLY A 173 3.91 -12.90 -15.57
C GLY A 173 4.23 -11.52 -14.97
N SER A 174 5.14 -11.42 -14.01
CA SER A 174 5.57 -10.14 -13.44
C SER A 174 7.07 -9.88 -13.61
N SER A 175 7.45 -8.63 -13.57
CA SER A 175 8.84 -8.17 -13.58
C SER A 175 9.09 -7.17 -12.45
N GLY A 176 10.31 -7.11 -11.94
CA GLY A 176 10.70 -6.21 -10.85
C GLY A 176 11.96 -5.41 -11.16
N GLY A 177 12.15 -4.29 -10.46
CA GLY A 177 13.31 -3.43 -10.56
C GLY A 177 13.48 -2.78 -11.93
N VAL A 178 14.71 -2.68 -12.42
CA VAL A 178 15.04 -2.09 -13.74
C VAL A 178 14.25 -2.74 -14.87
N SER A 179 14.04 -4.05 -14.84
CA SER A 179 13.25 -4.74 -15.87
C SER A 179 11.80 -4.29 -15.89
N ALA A 180 11.18 -4.13 -14.72
CA ALA A 180 9.81 -3.61 -14.62
C ALA A 180 9.69 -2.18 -15.15
N LEU A 181 10.66 -1.32 -14.84
CA LEU A 181 10.68 0.06 -15.34
C LEU A 181 10.83 0.14 -16.85
N ARG A 182 11.63 -0.73 -17.47
CA ARG A 182 11.75 -0.81 -18.93
C ARG A 182 10.44 -1.23 -19.59
N LEU A 183 9.76 -2.26 -19.05
CA LEU A 183 8.45 -2.68 -19.54
C LEU A 183 7.38 -1.59 -19.32
N THR A 184 7.44 -0.87 -18.21
CA THR A 184 6.56 0.28 -17.96
C THR A 184 6.80 1.39 -19.00
N LEU A 185 8.05 1.66 -19.34
CA LEU A 185 8.42 2.65 -20.34
C LEU A 185 7.87 2.26 -21.72
N GLU A 186 8.08 1.01 -22.17
CA GLU A 186 7.51 0.47 -23.40
C GLU A 186 5.97 0.59 -23.43
N ALA A 187 5.30 0.24 -22.31
CA ALA A 187 3.85 0.35 -22.19
C ALA A 187 3.35 1.80 -22.24
N VAL A 188 4.14 2.76 -21.77
CA VAL A 188 3.84 4.20 -21.88
C VAL A 188 4.11 4.73 -23.28
N GLU A 189 5.14 4.26 -23.98
CA GLU A 189 5.38 4.58 -25.40
C GLU A 189 4.20 4.14 -26.28
N ASP A 190 3.63 2.97 -25.99
CA ASP A 190 2.44 2.42 -26.66
C ASP A 190 1.12 3.02 -26.13
N VAL A 191 1.18 3.86 -25.09
CA VAL A 191 0.02 4.49 -24.41
C VAL A 191 -1.03 3.44 -24.00
N LEU A 192 -0.58 2.32 -23.41
CA LEU A 192 -1.49 1.27 -22.93
C LEU A 192 -2.42 1.81 -21.85
N PRO A 193 -3.76 1.82 -22.06
CA PRO A 193 -4.70 2.50 -21.17
C PRO A 193 -4.65 2.05 -19.70
N SER A 194 -4.47 0.75 -19.44
CA SER A 194 -4.36 0.21 -18.10
C SER A 194 -3.16 0.77 -17.35
N VAL A 195 -2.00 0.87 -18.02
CA VAL A 195 -0.75 1.36 -17.44
C VAL A 195 -0.79 2.87 -17.24
N VAL A 196 -1.19 3.63 -18.26
CA VAL A 196 -1.17 5.10 -18.20
C VAL A 196 -2.19 5.65 -17.19
N ASN A 197 -3.37 5.04 -17.07
CA ASN A 197 -4.37 5.42 -16.08
C ASN A 197 -3.89 5.11 -14.64
N ASP A 198 -3.27 3.96 -14.44
CA ASP A 198 -2.73 3.57 -13.15
C ASP A 198 -1.57 4.48 -12.71
N LEU A 199 -0.65 4.79 -13.62
CA LEU A 199 0.43 5.75 -13.37
C LEU A 199 -0.08 7.13 -12.98
N ALA A 200 -1.06 7.67 -13.70
CA ALA A 200 -1.59 9.01 -13.45
C ALA A 200 -2.45 9.09 -12.19
N GLY A 201 -3.37 8.13 -12.00
CA GLY A 201 -4.38 8.19 -10.95
C GLY A 201 -3.90 7.68 -9.59
N PHE A 202 -2.96 6.75 -9.57
CA PHE A 202 -2.58 6.05 -8.36
C PHE A 202 -1.06 5.99 -8.14
N THR A 203 -0.30 5.46 -9.11
CA THR A 203 1.08 5.04 -8.86
C THR A 203 2.01 6.21 -8.56
N PHE A 204 2.05 7.27 -9.37
CA PHE A 204 2.96 8.40 -9.10
C PHE A 204 2.62 9.17 -7.83
N PRO A 205 1.35 9.53 -7.51
CA PRO A 205 1.00 10.16 -6.25
C PRO A 205 1.42 9.36 -5.02
N LEU A 206 1.17 8.05 -5.06
CA LEU A 206 1.49 7.17 -3.94
C LEU A 206 3.01 6.93 -3.85
N ALA A 207 3.69 6.72 -4.97
CA ALA A 207 5.14 6.51 -5.02
C ALA A 207 5.90 7.71 -4.45
N ALA A 208 5.54 8.95 -4.83
CA ALA A 208 6.17 10.14 -4.31
C ALA A 208 6.15 10.18 -2.77
N ARG A 209 5.01 9.87 -2.16
CA ARG A 209 4.86 9.79 -0.71
C ARG A 209 5.69 8.65 -0.11
N ARG A 210 5.59 7.44 -0.67
CA ARG A 210 6.27 6.24 -0.16
C ARG A 210 7.78 6.33 -0.24
N TYR A 211 8.32 6.97 -1.26
CA TYR A 211 9.76 7.19 -1.37
C TYR A 211 10.28 8.19 -0.33
N LEU A 212 9.49 9.20 0.07
CA LEU A 212 9.86 10.08 1.17
C LEU A 212 9.86 9.32 2.51
N ASP A 213 8.86 8.49 2.77
CA ASP A 213 8.82 7.61 3.95
C ASP A 213 10.06 6.68 3.96
N ALA A 214 10.41 6.12 2.80
CA ALA A 214 11.57 5.25 2.63
C ALA A 214 12.88 5.98 2.87
N ARG A 215 13.03 7.19 2.33
CA ARG A 215 14.19 8.06 2.56
C ARG A 215 14.44 8.27 4.05
N ASP A 216 13.40 8.66 4.80
CA ASP A 216 13.51 8.95 6.22
C ASP A 216 13.93 7.70 7.01
N PHE A 217 13.33 6.57 6.70
CA PHE A 217 13.68 5.29 7.32
C PHE A 217 15.13 4.87 7.01
N LEU A 218 15.56 4.94 5.75
CA LEU A 218 16.91 4.55 5.33
C LEU A 218 17.97 5.51 5.92
N ALA A 219 17.68 6.80 6.00
CA ALA A 219 18.55 7.76 6.65
C ALA A 219 18.72 7.45 8.14
N GLU A 220 17.62 7.10 8.85
CA GLU A 220 17.67 6.65 10.23
C GLU A 220 18.45 5.35 10.40
N ALA A 221 18.36 4.44 9.42
CA ALA A 221 19.15 3.21 9.38
C ALA A 221 20.64 3.43 9.08
N GLY A 222 21.09 4.66 8.82
CA GLY A 222 22.46 5.00 8.43
C GLY A 222 22.79 4.70 6.96
N LEU A 223 21.79 4.35 6.14
CA LEU A 223 21.93 4.03 4.72
C LEU A 223 21.77 5.32 3.87
N VAL A 224 22.68 6.28 4.07
CA VAL A 224 22.55 7.65 3.55
C VAL A 224 22.52 7.70 2.03
N ASP A 225 23.31 6.88 1.35
CA ASP A 225 23.33 6.86 -0.13
C ASP A 225 22.00 6.34 -0.68
N ALA A 226 21.47 5.25 -0.13
CA ALA A 226 20.16 4.72 -0.51
C ALA A 226 19.03 5.71 -0.19
N ALA A 227 19.11 6.42 0.93
CA ALA A 227 18.17 7.48 1.28
C ALA A 227 18.19 8.63 0.26
N GLY A 228 19.37 9.06 -0.18
CA GLY A 228 19.52 10.07 -1.22
C GLY A 228 18.94 9.66 -2.58
N ILE A 229 19.05 8.37 -2.94
CA ILE A 229 18.42 7.82 -4.15
C ILE A 229 16.89 7.84 -4.02
N MET A 230 16.34 7.42 -2.86
CA MET A 230 14.89 7.47 -2.60
C MET A 230 14.34 8.89 -2.66
N GLU A 231 15.08 9.89 -2.18
CA GLU A 231 14.67 11.29 -2.31
C GLU A 231 14.58 11.73 -3.77
N GLN A 232 15.55 11.35 -4.59
CA GLN A 232 15.54 11.66 -6.02
C GLN A 232 14.35 10.94 -6.72
N GLN A 233 14.09 9.68 -6.39
CA GLN A 233 12.92 8.95 -6.91
C GLN A 233 11.61 9.63 -6.48
N ALA A 234 11.49 10.10 -5.24
CA ALA A 234 10.32 10.84 -4.77
C ALA A 234 10.08 12.12 -5.59
N LEU A 235 11.15 12.89 -5.85
CA LEU A 235 11.08 14.09 -6.66
C LEU A 235 10.70 13.80 -8.12
N LEU A 236 11.19 12.70 -8.69
CA LEU A 236 10.81 12.27 -10.04
C LEU A 236 9.34 11.87 -10.10
N ALA A 237 8.86 11.05 -9.15
CA ALA A 237 7.45 10.67 -9.07
C ALA A 237 6.55 11.89 -8.90
N GLY A 238 6.95 12.85 -8.06
CA GLY A 238 6.25 14.12 -7.91
C GLY A 238 6.15 14.92 -9.22
N LYS A 239 7.27 15.04 -9.94
CA LYS A 239 7.33 15.74 -11.24
C LYS A 239 6.54 15.05 -12.34
N ALA A 240 6.39 13.72 -12.27
CA ALA A 240 5.64 12.95 -13.27
C ALA A 240 4.12 13.15 -13.15
N GLN A 241 3.59 13.56 -11.99
CA GLN A 241 2.14 13.67 -11.75
C GLN A 241 1.46 14.64 -12.73
N TYR A 242 1.99 15.85 -12.88
CA TYR A 242 1.37 16.84 -13.76
C TYR A 242 1.35 16.40 -15.24
N PRO A 243 2.47 16.00 -15.87
CA PRO A 243 2.45 15.52 -17.23
C PRO A 243 1.58 14.27 -17.41
N ALA A 244 1.58 13.32 -16.47
CA ALA A 244 0.73 12.14 -16.54
C ALA A 244 -0.76 12.50 -16.51
N ALA A 245 -1.20 13.38 -15.59
CA ALA A 245 -2.57 13.84 -15.49
C ALA A 245 -3.08 14.59 -16.75
N HIS A 246 -2.16 15.11 -17.57
CA HIS A 246 -2.47 15.84 -18.80
C HIS A 246 -2.15 15.04 -20.06
N GLY A 247 -1.82 13.75 -19.95
CA GLY A 247 -1.50 12.88 -21.08
C GLY A 247 -0.21 13.25 -21.84
N ASN A 248 0.69 14.02 -21.19
CA ASN A 248 1.99 14.35 -21.76
C ASN A 248 3.00 13.21 -21.54
N TRP A 249 2.76 12.08 -22.20
CA TRP A 249 3.54 10.86 -22.02
C TRP A 249 4.99 11.01 -22.48
N LYS A 250 5.29 11.91 -23.40
CA LYS A 250 6.69 12.20 -23.77
C LYS A 250 7.52 12.71 -22.61
N GLU A 251 6.95 13.52 -21.73
CA GLU A 251 7.64 14.02 -20.55
C GLU A 251 7.73 12.93 -19.47
N VAL A 252 6.69 12.10 -19.34
CA VAL A 252 6.70 10.94 -18.44
C VAL A 252 7.81 9.94 -18.82
N ILE A 253 8.01 9.67 -20.10
CA ILE A 253 9.09 8.81 -20.61
C ILE A 253 10.46 9.32 -20.14
N LEU A 254 10.74 10.62 -20.27
CA LEU A 254 12.00 11.22 -19.80
C LEU A 254 12.19 11.11 -18.28
N VAL A 255 11.10 11.03 -17.53
CA VAL A 255 11.15 10.77 -16.08
C VAL A 255 11.44 9.29 -15.82
N LEU A 256 10.78 8.37 -16.52
CA LEU A 256 10.97 6.93 -16.37
C LEU A 256 12.41 6.49 -16.73
N GLU A 257 13.03 7.09 -17.75
CA GLU A 257 14.45 6.86 -18.07
C GLU A 257 15.35 7.16 -16.87
N LYS A 258 15.11 8.28 -16.18
CA LYS A 258 15.87 8.63 -14.96
C LYS A 258 15.57 7.71 -13.79
N PHE A 259 14.34 7.21 -13.68
CA PHE A 259 14.00 6.19 -12.69
C PHE A 259 14.80 4.91 -12.89
N ILE A 260 15.00 4.48 -14.13
CA ILE A 260 15.80 3.29 -14.47
C ILE A 260 17.22 3.42 -13.91
N ASP A 261 17.85 4.58 -14.12
CA ASP A 261 19.22 4.83 -13.64
C ASP A 261 19.28 4.83 -12.09
N LEU A 262 18.29 5.44 -11.43
CA LEU A 262 18.23 5.48 -9.96
C LEU A 262 17.94 4.09 -9.37
N GLU A 263 17.11 3.29 -10.02
CA GLU A 263 16.80 1.92 -9.56
C GLU A 263 18.02 1.01 -9.67
N ASP A 264 18.81 1.13 -10.72
CA ASP A 264 20.08 0.41 -10.86
C ASP A 264 21.07 0.80 -9.74
N GLN A 265 21.19 2.10 -9.45
CA GLN A 265 22.02 2.58 -8.34
C GLN A 265 21.53 2.07 -6.99
N LEU A 266 20.21 2.11 -6.75
CA LEU A 266 19.59 1.61 -5.52
C LEU A 266 19.87 0.11 -5.33
N THR A 267 19.68 -0.68 -6.38
CA THR A 267 19.95 -2.12 -6.35
C THR A 267 21.40 -2.39 -5.97
N LYS A 268 22.36 -1.70 -6.60
CA LYS A 268 23.79 -1.84 -6.28
C LYS A 268 24.12 -1.43 -4.85
N SER A 269 23.47 -0.38 -4.34
CA SER A 269 23.67 0.06 -2.95
C SER A 269 23.23 -1.00 -1.94
N PHE A 270 22.16 -1.73 -2.22
CA PHE A 270 21.70 -2.81 -1.34
C PHE A 270 22.52 -4.10 -1.51
N GLU A 271 23.00 -4.43 -2.70
CA GLU A 271 23.90 -5.56 -2.94
C GLU A 271 25.22 -5.42 -2.19
N ALA A 272 25.69 -4.19 -2.00
CA ALA A 272 26.90 -3.90 -1.25
C ALA A 272 26.74 -4.08 0.29
N LEU A 273 25.51 -4.23 0.79
CA LEU A 273 25.20 -4.48 2.21
C LEU A 273 25.08 -5.98 2.53
N ALA A 274 25.09 -6.86 1.55
CA ALA A 274 24.93 -8.30 1.67
C ALA A 274 26.27 -9.02 1.82
#